data_9f0cae698a364b859614a50fbb2cada8
#
_entry.id   9f0cae698a364b859614a50fbb2cada8
#
_cell.length_a   1.000
_cell.length_b   1.000
_cell.length_c   1.000
_cell.angle_alpha   90.00
_cell.angle_beta   90.00
_cell.angle_gamma   90.00
#
_symmetry.space_group_name_H-M   'P 1'
#
loop_
_entity.id
_entity.type
_entity.pdbx_description
1 polymer ?
#
loop_
_entity_poly.entity_id
_entity_poly.type
_entity_poly.pdbx_seq_one_letter_code
_entity_poly.pdbx_strand_id
1 'polypeptide(L)'
;MASQRQIQSPDQKTEQVSIPPHSTEAEQAVLGGIMLSNQHWDGIAERVIAEDFYTFAHKAIFQTMEELMRNQTPIDLITLDQALKAKGISDSVGGFAYLADLSNNTPNAINILAYAEIVREKAILRELIAVGNRIAENSYSPKGKDIKMVLDEAEREVFAIAEKRSSSTEGPQNVIRVLESTIARIDTLSKLENHSGVTGVSTGFVDLDKKTAGLQPSDLIIVAARPSMGKTTFAMNLCENAAMASDKPVLVFSLEMPAEQIMMRMIASLARVDQTKIRTGQNLDETEWSKIASVFGMFKQKNNLYIDDSSGLTPTELRSRARRVYRENNGLSMIMVDYLQLMRAPAFSDNRTLEIAEISRSLKALAKELEVPVVALSQLNRTLEQRADKRPVNSDLRESGSIEQDADLIMFIYRDEVYNDNSEDKGVAEIIIGKQRNGPIGRVRLAFNGQFSRFDNLAEQREYRDDY
;
A
#
# COMPACT_ATOMS: atom_id res chain seq x y z
N MET A 1 -68.31 29.26 -12.10
CA MET A 1 -67.88 28.11 -11.25
C MET A 1 -66.37 27.89 -11.46
N ALA A 2 -65.54 28.49 -10.61
CA ALA A 2 -64.10 28.39 -10.67
C ALA A 2 -63.67 27.41 -9.56
N SER A 3 -63.09 26.30 -9.98
CA SER A 3 -62.60 25.25 -9.08
C SER A 3 -61.20 25.66 -8.54
N GLN A 4 -61.12 25.93 -7.24
CA GLN A 4 -59.86 26.15 -6.52
C GLN A 4 -59.13 24.81 -6.38
N ARG A 5 -57.97 24.67 -7.05
CA ARG A 5 -56.99 23.64 -6.76
C ARG A 5 -56.18 24.08 -5.53
N GLN A 6 -56.36 23.40 -4.41
CA GLN A 6 -55.47 23.46 -3.26
C GLN A 6 -54.12 22.83 -3.66
N ILE A 7 -53.09 23.64 -3.57
CA ILE A 7 -51.70 23.20 -3.64
C ILE A 7 -51.36 22.63 -2.25
N GLN A 8 -51.25 21.32 -2.14
CA GLN A 8 -50.69 20.67 -0.96
C GLN A 8 -49.15 20.88 -0.96
N SER A 9 -48.67 21.53 0.08
CA SER A 9 -47.23 21.67 0.36
C SER A 9 -46.62 20.31 0.76
N PRO A 10 -45.51 19.91 0.18
CA PRO A 10 -44.80 18.66 0.54
C PRO A 10 -43.72 18.94 1.57
N ASP A 11 -44.06 19.20 2.84
CA ASP A 11 -43.06 19.23 3.91
C ASP A 11 -43.68 18.85 5.25
N GLN A 12 -43.89 17.56 5.42
CA GLN A 12 -43.89 16.89 6.72
C GLN A 12 -43.29 15.50 6.54
N LYS A 13 -41.98 15.43 6.25
CA LYS A 13 -41.18 14.26 6.59
C LYS A 13 -41.02 14.33 8.11
N THR A 14 -41.83 13.58 8.83
CA THR A 14 -41.56 13.18 10.21
C THR A 14 -40.13 12.69 10.27
N GLU A 15 -39.27 13.38 11.02
CA GLU A 15 -37.95 12.86 11.41
C GLU A 15 -38.19 11.56 12.18
N GLN A 16 -38.12 10.44 11.48
CA GLN A 16 -38.01 9.15 12.15
C GLN A 16 -36.68 9.18 12.88
N VAL A 17 -36.71 9.20 14.20
CA VAL A 17 -35.56 9.02 15.07
C VAL A 17 -34.94 7.66 14.68
N SER A 18 -33.92 7.68 13.88
CA SER A 18 -33.20 6.47 13.43
C SER A 18 -32.45 5.88 14.61
N ILE A 19 -32.93 4.75 15.13
CA ILE A 19 -32.22 4.01 16.19
C ILE A 19 -30.91 3.47 15.61
N PRO A 20 -29.76 3.72 16.27
CA PRO A 20 -28.48 3.22 15.79
C PRO A 20 -28.49 1.69 15.62
N PRO A 21 -27.88 1.14 14.57
CA PRO A 21 -27.85 -0.30 14.31
C PRO A 21 -27.26 -1.09 15.48
N HIS A 22 -28.01 -2.06 16.02
CA HIS A 22 -27.59 -2.96 17.09
C HIS A 22 -28.35 -4.29 17.01
N SER A 23 -27.91 -5.31 17.73
CA SER A 23 -28.66 -6.53 17.98
C SER A 23 -28.44 -6.93 19.42
N THR A 24 -29.42 -6.64 20.26
CA THR A 24 -29.40 -6.98 21.68
C THR A 24 -29.26 -8.48 21.89
N GLU A 25 -29.97 -9.26 21.07
CA GLU A 25 -29.96 -10.73 21.12
C GLU A 25 -28.54 -11.30 20.84
N ALA A 26 -27.84 -10.74 19.82
CA ALA A 26 -26.49 -11.17 19.50
C ALA A 26 -25.50 -10.78 20.62
N GLU A 27 -25.63 -9.54 21.16
CA GLU A 27 -24.79 -9.10 22.28
C GLU A 27 -24.99 -9.99 23.52
N GLN A 28 -26.23 -10.29 23.88
CA GLN A 28 -26.57 -11.17 24.99
C GLN A 28 -26.03 -12.59 24.77
N ALA A 29 -26.17 -13.12 23.56
CA ALA A 29 -25.67 -14.45 23.21
C ALA A 29 -24.12 -14.54 23.29
N VAL A 30 -23.41 -13.47 22.92
CA VAL A 30 -21.95 -13.39 23.08
C VAL A 30 -21.56 -13.41 24.56
N LEU A 31 -22.15 -12.53 25.38
CA LEU A 31 -21.83 -12.42 26.80
C LEU A 31 -22.20 -13.70 27.57
N GLY A 32 -23.39 -14.22 27.34
CA GLY A 32 -23.85 -15.46 27.96
C GLY A 32 -23.03 -16.66 27.54
N GLY A 33 -22.67 -16.77 26.25
CA GLY A 33 -21.87 -17.84 25.73
C GLY A 33 -20.44 -17.88 26.30
N ILE A 34 -19.82 -16.70 26.57
CA ILE A 34 -18.53 -16.61 27.24
C ILE A 34 -18.63 -17.17 28.67
N MET A 35 -19.69 -16.84 29.41
CA MET A 35 -19.91 -17.35 30.77
C MET A 35 -20.11 -18.87 30.82
N LEU A 36 -20.70 -19.44 29.76
CA LEU A 36 -20.91 -20.89 29.63
C LEU A 36 -19.65 -21.63 29.17
N SER A 37 -18.81 -21.01 28.35
CA SER A 37 -17.60 -21.62 27.81
C SER A 37 -16.51 -20.61 27.53
N ASN A 38 -15.50 -20.54 28.40
CA ASN A 38 -14.36 -19.66 28.23
C ASN A 38 -13.43 -20.06 27.08
N GLN A 39 -13.59 -21.27 26.51
CA GLN A 39 -12.75 -21.77 25.41
C GLN A 39 -12.87 -20.92 24.13
N HIS A 40 -13.98 -20.20 23.98
CA HIS A 40 -14.20 -19.33 22.80
C HIS A 40 -13.70 -17.91 22.99
N TRP A 41 -13.13 -17.57 24.15
CA TRP A 41 -12.70 -16.21 24.49
C TRP A 41 -11.75 -15.62 23.44
N ASP A 42 -10.67 -16.33 23.12
CA ASP A 42 -9.65 -15.81 22.20
C ASP A 42 -10.26 -15.50 20.83
N GLY A 43 -11.09 -16.41 20.30
CA GLY A 43 -11.75 -16.18 19.03
C GLY A 43 -12.76 -15.03 19.03
N ILE A 44 -13.37 -14.72 20.20
CA ILE A 44 -14.29 -13.58 20.36
C ILE A 44 -13.49 -12.29 20.52
N ALA A 45 -12.45 -12.28 21.36
CA ALA A 45 -11.61 -11.11 21.61
C ALA A 45 -10.83 -10.63 20.37
N GLU A 46 -10.58 -11.53 19.40
CA GLU A 46 -10.05 -11.17 18.08
C GLU A 46 -11.06 -10.43 17.19
N ARG A 47 -12.36 -10.60 17.44
CA ARG A 47 -13.44 -10.09 16.56
C ARG A 47 -14.12 -8.86 17.09
N VAL A 48 -14.33 -8.78 18.40
CA VAL A 48 -15.07 -7.71 19.06
C VAL A 48 -14.29 -7.15 20.24
N ILE A 49 -14.48 -5.85 20.47
CA ILE A 49 -13.97 -5.11 21.64
C ILE A 49 -15.16 -4.56 22.43
N ALA A 50 -14.93 -4.11 23.65
CA ALA A 50 -15.99 -3.58 24.53
C ALA A 50 -16.81 -2.46 23.86
N GLU A 51 -16.18 -1.59 23.06
CA GLU A 51 -16.81 -0.48 22.34
C GLU A 51 -17.79 -0.94 21.25
N ASP A 52 -17.69 -2.18 20.79
CA ASP A 52 -18.58 -2.74 19.75
C ASP A 52 -19.96 -3.07 20.28
N PHE A 53 -20.15 -3.19 21.58
CA PHE A 53 -21.46 -3.38 22.20
C PHE A 53 -22.24 -2.07 22.23
N TYR A 54 -23.55 -2.15 22.07
CA TYR A 54 -24.42 -0.97 21.98
C TYR A 54 -24.75 -0.42 23.38
N THR A 55 -25.19 -1.29 24.29
CA THR A 55 -25.63 -0.86 25.62
C THR A 55 -24.45 -0.64 26.55
N PHE A 56 -24.57 0.34 27.45
CA PHE A 56 -23.56 0.56 28.50
C PHE A 56 -23.35 -0.69 29.37
N ALA A 57 -24.42 -1.39 29.71
CA ALA A 57 -24.34 -2.61 30.50
C ALA A 57 -23.48 -3.68 29.82
N HIS A 58 -23.72 -3.95 28.54
CA HIS A 58 -22.94 -4.97 27.79
C HIS A 58 -21.49 -4.56 27.62
N LYS A 59 -21.21 -3.26 27.37
CA LYS A 59 -19.82 -2.75 27.33
C LYS A 59 -19.10 -3.00 28.64
N ALA A 60 -19.71 -2.61 29.76
CA ALA A 60 -19.10 -2.75 31.09
C ALA A 60 -18.90 -4.23 31.48
N ILE A 61 -19.85 -5.10 31.12
CA ILE A 61 -19.74 -6.54 31.34
C ILE A 61 -18.57 -7.09 30.53
N PHE A 62 -18.50 -6.82 29.22
CA PHE A 62 -17.43 -7.33 28.37
C PHE A 62 -16.05 -6.82 28.81
N GLN A 63 -15.92 -5.53 29.14
CA GLN A 63 -14.69 -4.95 29.66
C GLN A 63 -14.24 -5.62 30.96
N THR A 64 -15.20 -6.02 31.83
CA THR A 64 -14.86 -6.75 33.05
C THR A 64 -14.44 -8.19 32.76
N MET A 65 -15.05 -8.82 31.74
CA MET A 65 -14.60 -10.13 31.24
C MET A 65 -13.17 -10.07 30.68
N GLU A 66 -12.81 -9.02 29.93
CA GLU A 66 -11.43 -8.80 29.44
C GLU A 66 -10.42 -8.72 30.59
N GLU A 67 -10.77 -8.01 31.66
CA GLU A 67 -9.90 -7.89 32.84
C GLU A 67 -9.73 -9.21 33.59
N LEU A 68 -10.83 -9.98 33.77
CA LEU A 68 -10.77 -11.29 34.38
C LEU A 68 -9.85 -12.23 33.60
N MET A 69 -10.00 -12.28 32.27
CA MET A 69 -9.13 -13.11 31.42
C MET A 69 -7.69 -12.66 31.43
N ARG A 70 -7.43 -11.36 31.43
CA ARG A 70 -6.06 -10.82 31.55
C ARG A 70 -5.40 -11.25 32.86
N ASN A 71 -6.19 -11.37 33.93
CA ASN A 71 -5.74 -11.84 35.25
C ASN A 71 -5.78 -13.37 35.37
N GLN A 72 -5.99 -14.11 34.28
CA GLN A 72 -6.10 -15.55 34.23
C GLN A 72 -7.19 -16.12 35.20
N THR A 73 -8.24 -15.32 35.41
CA THR A 73 -9.40 -15.72 36.23
C THR A 73 -10.51 -16.22 35.31
N PRO A 74 -11.01 -17.45 35.47
CA PRO A 74 -12.11 -17.95 34.69
C PRO A 74 -13.36 -17.09 34.81
N ILE A 75 -14.07 -16.91 33.71
CA ILE A 75 -15.30 -16.12 33.64
C ILE A 75 -16.48 -17.08 33.89
N ASP A 76 -17.16 -16.88 35.01
CA ASP A 76 -18.46 -17.47 35.30
C ASP A 76 -19.37 -16.43 35.98
N LEU A 77 -20.58 -16.81 36.26
CA LEU A 77 -21.59 -15.92 36.85
C LEU A 77 -21.12 -15.34 38.18
N ILE A 78 -20.40 -16.09 38.99
CA ILE A 78 -19.96 -15.71 40.36
C ILE A 78 -18.75 -14.77 40.26
N THR A 79 -17.73 -15.16 39.51
CA THR A 79 -16.49 -14.38 39.37
C THR A 79 -16.76 -13.04 38.69
N LEU A 80 -17.67 -13.00 37.70
CA LEU A 80 -18.07 -11.79 37.03
C LEU A 80 -18.88 -10.84 37.94
N ASP A 81 -19.84 -11.36 38.67
CA ASP A 81 -20.64 -10.55 39.63
C ASP A 81 -19.74 -9.94 40.72
N GLN A 82 -18.81 -10.75 41.27
CA GLN A 82 -17.85 -10.24 42.27
C GLN A 82 -16.95 -9.13 41.70
N ALA A 83 -16.47 -9.28 40.47
CA ALA A 83 -15.65 -8.26 39.83
C ALA A 83 -16.46 -6.95 39.56
N LEU A 84 -17.71 -7.06 39.10
CA LEU A 84 -18.61 -5.91 38.89
C LEU A 84 -18.94 -5.21 40.23
N LYS A 85 -19.16 -5.98 41.33
CA LYS A 85 -19.36 -5.43 42.66
C LYS A 85 -18.12 -4.71 43.19
N ALA A 86 -16.93 -5.29 42.99
CA ALA A 86 -15.67 -4.65 43.37
C ALA A 86 -15.47 -3.31 42.66
N LYS A 87 -15.97 -3.17 41.46
CA LYS A 87 -15.97 -1.90 40.68
C LYS A 87 -17.13 -0.95 41.04
N GLY A 88 -18.08 -1.38 41.87
CA GLY A 88 -19.26 -0.59 42.26
C GLY A 88 -20.25 -0.36 41.14
N ILE A 89 -20.24 -1.17 40.06
CA ILE A 89 -21.11 -1.00 38.85
C ILE A 89 -22.11 -2.14 38.70
N SER A 90 -22.17 -3.11 39.59
CA SER A 90 -23.08 -4.27 39.49
C SER A 90 -24.54 -3.86 39.28
N ASP A 91 -25.05 -2.91 40.06
CA ASP A 91 -26.46 -2.48 39.95
C ASP A 91 -26.73 -1.74 38.62
N SER A 92 -25.76 -0.99 38.12
CA SER A 92 -25.90 -0.24 36.85
C SER A 92 -25.94 -1.13 35.61
N VAL A 93 -25.45 -2.37 35.71
CA VAL A 93 -25.48 -3.36 34.64
C VAL A 93 -26.63 -4.38 34.77
N GLY A 94 -27.51 -4.20 35.77
CA GLY A 94 -28.69 -5.06 36.00
C GLY A 94 -28.49 -6.12 37.08
N GLY A 95 -27.35 -6.10 37.79
CA GLY A 95 -27.06 -6.97 38.93
C GLY A 95 -26.95 -8.45 38.58
N PHE A 96 -26.89 -9.29 39.62
CA PHE A 96 -26.76 -10.73 39.48
C PHE A 96 -27.90 -11.36 38.67
N ALA A 97 -29.15 -10.85 38.79
CA ALA A 97 -30.29 -11.38 38.08
C ALA A 97 -30.13 -11.28 36.56
N TYR A 98 -29.65 -10.14 36.09
CA TYR A 98 -29.39 -9.94 34.66
C TYR A 98 -28.27 -10.83 34.12
N LEU A 99 -27.20 -11.01 34.87
CA LEU A 99 -26.12 -11.94 34.51
C LEU A 99 -26.61 -13.38 34.44
N ALA A 100 -27.49 -13.79 35.37
CA ALA A 100 -28.14 -15.10 35.32
C ALA A 100 -29.04 -15.27 34.12
N ASP A 101 -29.80 -14.23 33.76
CA ASP A 101 -30.64 -14.22 32.54
C ASP A 101 -29.79 -14.34 31.27
N LEU A 102 -28.66 -13.64 31.17
CA LEU A 102 -27.72 -13.74 30.05
C LEU A 102 -27.20 -15.19 29.89
N SER A 103 -26.80 -15.82 30.99
CA SER A 103 -26.30 -17.19 30.98
C SER A 103 -27.39 -18.21 30.61
N ASN A 104 -28.60 -18.04 31.14
CA ASN A 104 -29.71 -18.99 30.94
C ASN A 104 -30.36 -18.89 29.56
N ASN A 105 -30.43 -17.70 29.00
CA ASN A 105 -31.12 -17.43 27.72
C ASN A 105 -30.21 -17.58 26.49
N THR A 106 -28.93 -17.98 26.67
CA THR A 106 -28.02 -18.21 25.56
C THR A 106 -28.37 -19.53 24.83
N PRO A 107 -28.79 -19.49 23.56
CA PRO A 107 -29.36 -20.69 22.89
C PRO A 107 -28.36 -21.81 22.65
N ASN A 108 -27.11 -21.50 22.35
CA ASN A 108 -26.02 -22.46 22.19
C ASN A 108 -24.66 -21.75 22.01
N ALA A 109 -23.63 -22.20 22.75
CA ALA A 109 -22.27 -21.67 22.62
C ALA A 109 -21.57 -22.04 21.30
N ILE A 110 -22.13 -22.96 20.51
CA ILE A 110 -21.50 -23.42 19.23
C ILE A 110 -21.41 -22.28 18.20
N ASN A 111 -22.38 -21.38 18.13
CA ASN A 111 -22.44 -20.31 17.13
C ASN A 111 -21.96 -18.95 17.66
N ILE A 112 -21.28 -18.92 18.79
CA ILE A 112 -20.92 -17.66 19.47
C ILE A 112 -20.05 -16.74 18.61
N LEU A 113 -19.17 -17.31 17.76
CA LEU A 113 -18.34 -16.54 16.82
C LEU A 113 -19.20 -15.82 15.75
N ALA A 114 -20.25 -16.45 15.26
CA ALA A 114 -21.17 -15.82 14.32
C ALA A 114 -21.96 -14.67 14.99
N TYR A 115 -22.30 -14.81 16.25
CA TYR A 115 -22.94 -13.71 17.00
C TYR A 115 -21.96 -12.56 17.24
N ALA A 116 -20.70 -12.83 17.53
CA ALA A 116 -19.66 -11.82 17.63
C ALA A 116 -19.49 -11.05 16.29
N GLU A 117 -19.55 -11.73 15.15
CA GLU A 117 -19.54 -11.08 13.83
C GLU A 117 -20.74 -10.16 13.63
N ILE A 118 -21.95 -10.54 14.04
CA ILE A 118 -23.13 -9.67 13.99
C ILE A 118 -22.94 -8.42 14.84
N VAL A 119 -22.41 -8.57 16.07
CA VAL A 119 -22.12 -7.43 16.95
C VAL A 119 -21.13 -6.49 16.27
N ARG A 120 -20.06 -7.01 15.69
CA ARG A 120 -19.05 -6.25 14.96
C ARG A 120 -19.61 -5.52 13.74
N GLU A 121 -20.43 -6.19 12.93
CA GLU A 121 -21.08 -5.54 11.77
C GLU A 121 -21.96 -4.35 12.18
N LYS A 122 -22.75 -4.51 13.25
CA LYS A 122 -23.57 -3.42 13.77
C LYS A 122 -22.73 -2.28 14.34
N ALA A 123 -21.61 -2.58 14.99
CA ALA A 123 -20.65 -1.58 15.46
C ALA A 123 -20.06 -0.76 14.30
N ILE A 124 -19.63 -1.42 13.22
CA ILE A 124 -19.11 -0.76 12.01
C ILE A 124 -20.17 0.19 11.40
N LEU A 125 -21.43 -0.23 11.33
CA LEU A 125 -22.50 0.64 10.85
C LEU A 125 -22.69 1.87 11.74
N ARG A 126 -22.58 1.73 13.07
CA ARG A 126 -22.62 2.87 14.00
C ARG A 126 -21.41 3.80 13.80
N GLU A 127 -20.23 3.24 13.60
CA GLU A 127 -19.02 4.02 13.35
C GLU A 127 -19.13 4.79 12.02
N LEU A 128 -19.68 4.18 10.96
CA LEU A 128 -19.99 4.85 9.69
C LEU A 128 -20.97 6.00 9.85
N ILE A 129 -22.04 5.83 10.64
CA ILE A 129 -23.00 6.90 10.95
C ILE A 129 -22.31 8.04 11.71
N ALA A 130 -21.48 7.73 12.70
CA ALA A 130 -20.76 8.73 13.47
C ALA A 130 -19.76 9.51 12.61
N VAL A 131 -19.04 8.83 11.73
CA VAL A 131 -18.11 9.47 10.77
C VAL A 131 -18.89 10.31 9.76
N GLY A 132 -20.00 9.80 9.22
CA GLY A 132 -20.85 10.56 8.29
C GLY A 132 -21.38 11.86 8.91
N ASN A 133 -21.79 11.81 10.17
CA ASN A 133 -22.24 13.01 10.90
C ASN A 133 -21.10 14.02 11.12
N ARG A 134 -19.90 13.56 11.49
CA ARG A 134 -18.72 14.45 11.62
C ARG A 134 -18.32 15.07 10.28
N ILE A 135 -18.35 14.31 9.19
CA ILE A 135 -18.08 14.83 7.85
C ILE A 135 -19.10 15.91 7.49
N ALA A 136 -20.39 15.68 7.75
CA ALA A 136 -21.43 16.67 7.53
C ALA A 136 -21.22 17.93 8.38
N GLU A 137 -20.93 17.78 9.68
CA GLU A 137 -20.66 18.89 10.59
C GLU A 137 -19.42 19.71 10.17
N ASN A 138 -18.33 19.05 9.83
CA ASN A 138 -17.11 19.70 9.32
C ASN A 138 -17.35 20.42 7.98
N SER A 139 -18.24 19.88 7.14
CA SER A 139 -18.62 20.50 5.87
C SER A 139 -19.50 21.74 6.07
N TYR A 140 -20.41 21.73 7.05
CA TYR A 140 -21.21 22.92 7.43
C TYR A 140 -20.39 24.00 8.11
N SER A 141 -19.33 23.63 8.85
CA SER A 141 -18.50 24.56 9.61
C SER A 141 -17.01 24.23 9.44
N PRO A 142 -16.37 24.63 8.34
CA PRO A 142 -14.97 24.26 8.03
C PRO A 142 -13.91 24.84 8.98
N LYS A 143 -14.30 25.79 9.87
CA LYS A 143 -13.42 26.40 10.89
C LYS A 143 -12.10 26.95 10.31
N GLY A 144 -12.17 27.55 9.10
CA GLY A 144 -11.00 28.10 8.42
C GLY A 144 -10.11 27.08 7.70
N LYS A 145 -10.52 25.80 7.63
CA LYS A 145 -9.83 24.79 6.81
C LYS A 145 -10.15 24.99 5.33
N ASP A 146 -9.17 24.77 4.46
CA ASP A 146 -9.37 24.70 3.02
C ASP A 146 -10.20 23.46 2.63
N ILE A 147 -10.94 23.56 1.53
CA ILE A 147 -11.78 22.46 1.00
C ILE A 147 -10.97 21.17 0.85
N LYS A 148 -9.71 21.26 0.39
CA LYS A 148 -8.84 20.12 0.26
C LYS A 148 -8.58 19.43 1.61
N MET A 149 -8.34 20.20 2.66
CA MET A 149 -8.12 19.66 4.01
C MET A 149 -9.38 18.97 4.57
N VAL A 150 -10.56 19.50 4.28
CA VAL A 150 -11.84 18.90 4.71
C VAL A 150 -12.07 17.57 3.99
N LEU A 151 -11.75 17.50 2.69
CA LEU A 151 -11.84 16.26 1.91
C LEU A 151 -10.85 15.21 2.39
N ASP A 152 -9.60 15.58 2.61
CA ASP A 152 -8.54 14.67 3.11
C ASP A 152 -8.89 14.11 4.50
N GLU A 153 -9.50 14.92 5.37
CA GLU A 153 -9.95 14.49 6.70
C GLU A 153 -11.10 13.50 6.60
N ALA A 154 -12.09 13.80 5.76
CA ALA A 154 -13.23 12.92 5.50
C ALA A 154 -12.78 11.55 4.93
N GLU A 155 -11.89 11.56 3.94
CA GLU A 155 -11.35 10.35 3.35
C GLU A 155 -10.58 9.51 4.38
N ARG A 156 -9.77 10.16 5.23
CA ARG A 156 -9.01 9.51 6.31
C ARG A 156 -9.93 8.85 7.34
N GLU A 157 -10.99 9.52 7.76
CA GLU A 157 -11.93 8.98 8.74
C GLU A 157 -12.69 7.76 8.20
N VAL A 158 -13.18 7.83 6.96
CA VAL A 158 -13.84 6.69 6.31
C VAL A 158 -12.88 5.53 6.11
N PHE A 159 -11.64 5.85 5.75
CA PHE A 159 -10.60 4.87 5.52
C PHE A 159 -10.19 4.12 6.79
N ALA A 160 -10.10 4.82 7.94
CA ALA A 160 -9.77 4.21 9.23
C ALA A 160 -10.77 3.10 9.62
N ILE A 161 -12.05 3.23 9.23
CA ILE A 161 -13.05 2.16 9.44
C ILE A 161 -12.72 0.92 8.60
N ALA A 162 -12.32 1.12 7.35
CA ALA A 162 -11.97 0.02 6.45
C ALA A 162 -10.68 -0.71 6.90
N GLU A 163 -9.71 0.03 7.43
CA GLU A 163 -8.47 -0.56 7.99
C GLU A 163 -8.72 -1.42 9.24
N LYS A 164 -9.54 -0.94 10.17
CA LYS A 164 -9.93 -1.73 11.34
C LYS A 164 -10.63 -3.05 10.96
N ARG A 165 -11.30 -3.08 9.80
CA ARG A 165 -11.93 -4.29 9.26
C ARG A 165 -10.89 -5.29 8.73
N SER A 166 -9.84 -4.80 8.03
CA SER A 166 -8.79 -5.67 7.46
C SER A 166 -7.90 -6.27 8.54
N SER A 167 -7.57 -5.50 9.59
CA SER A 167 -6.70 -5.97 10.68
C SER A 167 -7.35 -7.06 11.55
N SER A 168 -8.68 -7.14 11.60
CA SER A 168 -9.39 -8.19 12.34
C SER A 168 -9.46 -9.53 11.59
N THR A 169 -9.12 -9.56 10.29
CA THR A 169 -9.15 -10.78 9.46
C THR A 169 -7.77 -11.45 9.37
N GLU A 170 -6.69 -10.75 9.75
CA GLU A 170 -5.30 -11.23 9.68
C GLU A 170 -4.71 -11.49 11.06
N GLY A 171 -5.34 -12.38 11.84
CA GLY A 171 -4.75 -12.92 13.05
C GLY A 171 -3.61 -13.91 12.74
N PRO A 172 -2.93 -14.46 13.78
CA PRO A 172 -1.91 -15.48 13.60
C PRO A 172 -2.44 -16.64 12.77
N GLN A 173 -1.81 -16.92 11.63
CA GLN A 173 -2.20 -18.01 10.76
C GLN A 173 -1.62 -19.33 11.25
N ASN A 174 -2.42 -20.40 11.19
CA ASN A 174 -1.92 -21.73 11.48
C ASN A 174 -0.82 -22.10 10.46
N VAL A 175 0.35 -22.51 10.96
CA VAL A 175 1.52 -22.86 10.14
C VAL A 175 1.22 -23.89 9.08
N ILE A 176 0.30 -24.82 9.32
CA ILE A 176 -0.09 -25.87 8.36
C ILE A 176 -0.73 -25.23 7.11
N ARG A 177 -1.65 -24.26 7.28
CA ARG A 177 -2.27 -23.56 6.14
C ARG A 177 -1.23 -22.76 5.35
N VAL A 178 -0.30 -22.10 6.05
CA VAL A 178 0.80 -21.38 5.40
C VAL A 178 1.71 -22.34 4.64
N LEU A 179 1.99 -23.50 5.20
CA LEU A 179 2.79 -24.55 4.55
C LEU A 179 2.11 -25.08 3.30
N GLU A 180 0.82 -25.40 3.36
CA GLU A 180 0.03 -25.87 2.21
C GLU A 180 0.05 -24.86 1.06
N SER A 181 -0.21 -23.58 1.35
CA SER A 181 -0.15 -22.50 0.34
C SER A 181 1.25 -22.30 -0.22
N THR A 182 2.28 -22.44 0.62
CA THR A 182 3.68 -22.33 0.20
C THR A 182 4.08 -23.47 -0.73
N ILE A 183 3.71 -24.71 -0.40
CA ILE A 183 3.97 -25.89 -1.25
C ILE A 183 3.24 -25.76 -2.59
N ALA A 184 1.97 -25.35 -2.59
CA ALA A 184 1.22 -25.11 -3.82
C ALA A 184 1.89 -24.05 -4.70
N ARG A 185 2.43 -22.97 -4.09
CA ARG A 185 3.19 -21.96 -4.81
C ARG A 185 4.49 -22.51 -5.41
N ILE A 186 5.25 -23.31 -4.65
CA ILE A 186 6.47 -23.96 -5.14
C ILE A 186 6.14 -24.90 -6.31
N ASP A 187 5.08 -25.70 -6.21
CA ASP A 187 4.63 -26.60 -7.28
C ASP A 187 4.25 -25.82 -8.54
N THR A 188 3.54 -24.69 -8.38
CA THR A 188 3.20 -23.80 -9.49
C THR A 188 4.45 -23.24 -10.16
N LEU A 189 5.41 -22.75 -9.38
CA LEU A 189 6.68 -22.22 -9.89
C LEU A 189 7.52 -23.28 -10.59
N SER A 190 7.53 -24.51 -10.09
CA SER A 190 8.29 -25.63 -10.68
C SER A 190 7.73 -26.08 -12.04
N LYS A 191 6.43 -25.84 -12.30
CA LYS A 191 5.75 -26.18 -13.55
C LYS A 191 5.82 -25.07 -14.60
N LEU A 192 6.30 -23.88 -14.24
CA LEU A 192 6.54 -22.82 -15.22
C LEU A 192 7.72 -23.23 -16.10
N GLU A 193 7.46 -23.49 -17.38
CA GLU A 193 8.48 -23.87 -18.39
C GLU A 193 9.55 -22.78 -18.64
N ASN A 194 9.37 -21.58 -18.10
CA ASN A 194 10.31 -20.48 -18.21
C ASN A 194 11.48 -20.65 -17.22
N HIS A 195 12.58 -21.21 -17.68
CA HIS A 195 13.84 -21.35 -16.92
C HIS A 195 14.55 -20.02 -16.62
N SER A 196 13.89 -18.86 -16.77
CA SER A 196 14.48 -17.54 -16.48
C SER A 196 14.78 -17.30 -15.00
N GLY A 197 14.16 -18.10 -14.09
CA GLY A 197 14.29 -17.92 -12.64
C GLY A 197 13.61 -16.66 -12.11
N VAL A 198 12.82 -15.93 -12.92
CA VAL A 198 12.12 -14.71 -12.53
C VAL A 198 10.75 -15.08 -11.95
N THR A 199 10.56 -14.83 -10.65
CA THR A 199 9.33 -15.12 -9.91
C THR A 199 8.46 -13.88 -9.70
N GLY A 200 9.07 -12.70 -9.80
CA GLY A 200 8.43 -11.39 -9.72
C GLY A 200 8.25 -10.74 -11.09
N VAL A 201 8.06 -9.42 -11.11
CA VAL A 201 8.02 -8.63 -12.35
C VAL A 201 9.42 -8.51 -12.90
N SER A 202 9.65 -8.94 -14.14
CA SER A 202 10.97 -8.84 -14.78
C SER A 202 11.41 -7.38 -14.92
N THR A 203 12.66 -7.12 -14.57
CA THR A 203 13.29 -5.81 -14.78
C THR A 203 13.64 -5.57 -16.25
N GLY A 204 13.70 -6.64 -17.06
CA GLY A 204 14.23 -6.62 -18.42
C GLY A 204 15.76 -6.65 -18.51
N PHE A 205 16.44 -6.62 -17.36
CA PHE A 205 17.90 -6.69 -17.25
C PHE A 205 18.29 -8.06 -16.70
N VAL A 206 18.84 -8.89 -17.58
CA VAL A 206 19.10 -10.32 -17.32
C VAL A 206 19.92 -10.53 -16.04
N ASP A 207 21.01 -9.79 -15.84
CA ASP A 207 21.87 -9.98 -14.69
C ASP A 207 21.28 -9.40 -13.40
N LEU A 208 20.40 -8.41 -13.52
CA LEU A 208 19.63 -7.92 -12.38
C LEU A 208 18.55 -8.94 -11.99
N ASP A 209 17.82 -9.48 -12.97
CA ASP A 209 16.82 -10.51 -12.73
C ASP A 209 17.43 -11.80 -12.15
N LYS A 210 18.62 -12.21 -12.56
CA LYS A 210 19.37 -13.34 -11.94
C LYS A 210 19.65 -13.12 -10.45
N LYS A 211 19.89 -11.86 -10.02
CA LYS A 211 20.18 -11.52 -8.62
C LYS A 211 18.93 -11.32 -7.78
N THR A 212 17.85 -10.76 -8.37
CA THR A 212 16.64 -10.36 -7.65
C THR A 212 15.46 -11.31 -7.85
N ALA A 213 15.56 -12.22 -8.82
CA ALA A 213 14.43 -13.00 -9.34
C ALA A 213 13.28 -12.10 -9.83
N GLY A 214 13.58 -10.88 -10.31
CA GLY A 214 12.64 -9.82 -10.65
C GLY A 214 12.17 -9.02 -9.43
N LEU A 215 11.29 -8.04 -9.67
CA LEU A 215 10.70 -7.21 -8.61
C LEU A 215 9.56 -7.99 -7.94
N GLN A 216 9.74 -8.33 -6.65
CA GLN A 216 8.82 -9.22 -5.95
C GLN A 216 7.53 -8.51 -5.53
N PRO A 217 6.36 -9.18 -5.57
CA PRO A 217 5.12 -8.67 -4.99
C PRO A 217 5.31 -8.32 -3.51
N SER A 218 4.62 -7.29 -3.05
CA SER A 218 4.68 -6.78 -1.68
C SER A 218 6.00 -6.13 -1.27
N ASP A 219 6.99 -6.02 -2.18
CA ASP A 219 8.26 -5.37 -1.87
C ASP A 219 8.21 -3.86 -2.12
N LEU A 220 8.84 -3.11 -1.20
CA LEU A 220 9.23 -1.73 -1.41
C LEU A 220 10.66 -1.70 -1.94
N ILE A 221 10.81 -1.19 -3.16
CA ILE A 221 12.07 -1.12 -3.89
C ILE A 221 12.49 0.34 -4.00
N ILE A 222 13.67 0.67 -3.50
CA ILE A 222 14.22 2.02 -3.58
C ILE A 222 15.27 2.07 -4.69
N VAL A 223 15.10 2.99 -5.63
CA VAL A 223 16.12 3.33 -6.64
C VAL A 223 16.66 4.72 -6.32
N ALA A 224 17.91 4.80 -5.92
CA ALA A 224 18.51 6.05 -5.48
C ALA A 224 19.74 6.44 -6.31
N ALA A 225 19.86 7.73 -6.59
CA ALA A 225 21.00 8.25 -7.34
C ALA A 225 21.23 9.75 -7.07
N ARG A 226 22.42 10.22 -7.43
CA ARG A 226 22.67 11.65 -7.60
C ARG A 226 22.05 12.14 -8.90
N PRO A 227 21.77 13.46 -9.03
CA PRO A 227 21.31 14.05 -10.30
C PRO A 227 22.22 13.64 -11.47
N SER A 228 21.64 13.52 -12.65
CA SER A 228 22.32 13.16 -13.92
C SER A 228 22.85 11.73 -14.03
N MET A 229 22.64 10.88 -13.02
CA MET A 229 23.02 9.45 -13.09
C MET A 229 22.06 8.59 -13.91
N GLY A 230 20.88 9.12 -14.28
CA GLY A 230 19.87 8.39 -15.06
C GLY A 230 18.79 7.71 -14.21
N LYS A 231 18.53 8.18 -12.97
CA LYS A 231 17.55 7.60 -12.05
C LYS A 231 16.16 7.43 -12.68
N THR A 232 15.57 8.52 -13.19
CA THR A 232 14.24 8.50 -13.84
C THR A 232 14.27 7.64 -15.11
N THR A 233 15.36 7.69 -15.89
CA THR A 233 15.53 6.85 -17.09
C THR A 233 15.48 5.36 -16.73
N PHE A 234 16.23 4.93 -15.73
CA PHE A 234 16.24 3.54 -15.28
C PHE A 234 14.84 3.09 -14.82
N ALA A 235 14.17 3.91 -14.00
CA ALA A 235 12.82 3.61 -13.54
C ALA A 235 11.80 3.52 -14.68
N MET A 236 11.90 4.42 -15.68
CA MET A 236 11.05 4.35 -16.87
C MET A 236 11.30 3.06 -17.67
N ASN A 237 12.57 2.64 -17.82
CA ASN A 237 12.86 1.38 -18.48
C ASN A 237 12.33 0.16 -17.71
N LEU A 238 12.33 0.18 -16.37
CA LEU A 238 11.62 -0.84 -15.58
C LEU A 238 10.11 -0.84 -15.89
N CYS A 239 9.48 0.35 -15.97
CA CYS A 239 8.06 0.48 -16.29
C CYS A 239 7.76 -0.01 -17.72
N GLU A 240 8.60 0.34 -18.71
CA GLU A 240 8.51 -0.13 -20.10
C GLU A 240 8.54 -1.66 -20.15
N ASN A 241 9.55 -2.26 -19.52
CA ASN A 241 9.74 -3.70 -19.52
C ASN A 241 8.57 -4.41 -18.82
N ALA A 242 8.11 -3.89 -17.69
CA ALA A 242 6.97 -4.44 -16.95
C ALA A 242 5.67 -4.34 -17.77
N ALA A 243 5.42 -3.21 -18.43
CA ALA A 243 4.23 -3.01 -19.27
C ALA A 243 4.24 -3.92 -20.51
N MET A 244 5.41 -4.17 -21.09
CA MET A 244 5.52 -5.08 -22.24
C MET A 244 5.40 -6.56 -21.84
N ALA A 245 5.89 -6.94 -20.67
CA ALA A 245 5.89 -8.32 -20.19
C ALA A 245 4.56 -8.77 -19.58
N SER A 246 3.70 -7.86 -19.14
CA SER A 246 2.46 -8.15 -18.41
C SER A 246 1.25 -7.54 -19.10
N ASP A 247 0.09 -8.17 -18.92
CA ASP A 247 -1.20 -7.58 -19.33
C ASP A 247 -1.82 -6.73 -18.19
N LYS A 248 -1.30 -6.87 -16.96
CA LYS A 248 -1.70 -6.01 -15.85
C LYS A 248 -1.04 -4.64 -15.97
N PRO A 249 -1.75 -3.57 -15.58
CA PRO A 249 -1.23 -2.21 -15.72
C PRO A 249 -0.01 -1.92 -14.85
N VAL A 250 0.83 -1.02 -15.36
CA VAL A 250 1.86 -0.29 -14.63
C VAL A 250 1.33 1.10 -14.30
N LEU A 251 1.41 1.50 -13.03
CA LEU A 251 0.98 2.81 -12.57
C LEU A 251 2.19 3.66 -12.15
N VAL A 252 2.33 4.82 -12.79
CA VAL A 252 3.42 5.76 -12.59
C VAL A 252 2.90 7.03 -11.93
N PHE A 253 3.41 7.37 -10.76
CA PHE A 253 3.21 8.66 -10.12
C PHE A 253 4.45 9.53 -10.35
N SER A 254 4.32 10.55 -11.18
CA SER A 254 5.38 11.48 -11.51
C SER A 254 5.14 12.81 -10.81
N LEU A 255 5.85 13.03 -9.71
CA LEU A 255 5.70 14.25 -8.91
C LEU A 255 6.62 15.39 -9.37
N GLU A 256 7.61 15.06 -10.22
CA GLU A 256 8.62 16.00 -10.73
C GLU A 256 8.35 16.41 -12.18
N MET A 257 7.91 15.50 -13.01
CA MET A 257 7.82 15.71 -14.47
C MET A 257 6.39 15.53 -14.97
N PRO A 258 5.94 16.39 -15.92
CA PRO A 258 4.68 16.18 -16.63
C PRO A 258 4.64 14.84 -17.39
N ALA A 259 3.45 14.26 -17.49
CA ALA A 259 3.22 12.97 -18.17
C ALA A 259 3.72 12.97 -19.63
N GLU A 260 3.56 14.07 -20.33
CA GLU A 260 4.03 14.24 -21.72
C GLU A 260 5.56 14.07 -21.82
N GLN A 261 6.32 14.64 -20.88
CA GLN A 261 7.78 14.52 -20.90
C GLN A 261 8.25 13.10 -20.61
N ILE A 262 7.52 12.37 -19.75
CA ILE A 262 7.75 10.95 -19.50
C ILE A 262 7.51 10.15 -20.78
N MET A 263 6.38 10.38 -21.45
CA MET A 263 6.05 9.70 -22.69
C MET A 263 7.08 9.99 -23.79
N MET A 264 7.57 11.23 -23.92
CA MET A 264 8.66 11.54 -24.87
C MET A 264 9.93 10.71 -24.59
N ARG A 265 10.31 10.52 -23.32
CA ARG A 265 11.46 9.68 -22.95
C ARG A 265 11.20 8.20 -23.24
N MET A 266 10.02 7.68 -22.95
CA MET A 266 9.65 6.32 -23.26
C MET A 266 9.64 6.05 -24.77
N ILE A 267 9.12 6.99 -25.57
CA ILE A 267 9.17 6.91 -27.03
C ILE A 267 10.63 6.91 -27.51
N ALA A 268 11.50 7.79 -26.98
CA ALA A 268 12.92 7.82 -27.32
C ALA A 268 13.60 6.47 -27.05
N SER A 269 13.30 5.89 -25.88
CA SER A 269 13.84 4.61 -25.42
C SER A 269 13.39 3.45 -26.33
N LEU A 270 12.10 3.30 -26.54
CA LEU A 270 11.51 2.17 -27.28
C LEU A 270 11.73 2.25 -28.77
N ALA A 271 11.60 3.45 -29.37
CA ALA A 271 11.85 3.67 -30.79
C ALA A 271 13.37 3.74 -31.14
N ARG A 272 14.23 3.89 -30.11
CA ARG A 272 15.68 4.17 -30.30
C ARG A 272 15.90 5.37 -31.22
N VAL A 273 15.18 6.47 -30.94
CA VAL A 273 15.28 7.76 -31.61
C VAL A 273 15.84 8.78 -30.65
N ASP A 274 16.66 9.70 -31.15
CA ASP A 274 17.29 10.74 -30.33
C ASP A 274 16.21 11.56 -29.58
N GLN A 275 16.35 11.61 -28.26
CA GLN A 275 15.45 12.35 -27.39
C GLN A 275 15.36 13.84 -27.76
N THR A 276 16.46 14.44 -28.25
CA THR A 276 16.47 15.84 -28.67
C THR A 276 15.61 16.05 -29.90
N LYS A 277 15.65 15.14 -30.87
CA LYS A 277 14.80 15.17 -32.06
C LYS A 277 13.32 15.04 -31.68
N ILE A 278 12.98 14.11 -30.78
CA ILE A 278 11.61 13.93 -30.30
C ILE A 278 11.11 15.20 -29.61
N ARG A 279 11.92 15.76 -28.69
CA ARG A 279 11.55 16.97 -27.94
C ARG A 279 11.39 18.20 -28.81
N THR A 280 12.20 18.37 -29.87
CA THR A 280 12.16 19.52 -30.73
C THR A 280 11.26 19.34 -31.94
N GLY A 281 10.91 18.10 -32.30
CA GLY A 281 10.19 17.74 -33.51
C GLY A 281 11.01 18.00 -34.81
N GLN A 282 12.33 18.26 -34.67
CA GLN A 282 13.19 18.64 -35.81
C GLN A 282 14.04 17.45 -36.27
N ASN A 283 14.29 17.42 -37.58
CA ASN A 283 15.18 16.43 -38.21
C ASN A 283 14.78 14.96 -37.97
N LEU A 284 13.49 14.69 -37.85
CA LEU A 284 12.95 13.33 -37.82
C LEU A 284 12.77 12.87 -39.29
N ASP A 285 13.40 11.75 -39.64
CA ASP A 285 13.23 11.11 -40.95
C ASP A 285 12.02 10.16 -40.96
N GLU A 286 11.65 9.67 -42.16
CA GLU A 286 10.51 8.76 -42.33
C GLU A 286 10.68 7.45 -41.56
N THR A 287 11.90 6.97 -41.42
CA THR A 287 12.20 5.72 -40.67
C THR A 287 12.02 5.92 -39.17
N GLU A 288 12.44 7.08 -38.65
CA GLU A 288 12.24 7.45 -37.26
C GLU A 288 10.75 7.65 -36.93
N TRP A 289 10.00 8.29 -37.83
CA TRP A 289 8.54 8.41 -37.73
C TRP A 289 7.84 7.05 -37.73
N SER A 290 8.27 6.11 -38.56
CA SER A 290 7.74 4.74 -38.57
C SER A 290 7.98 4.01 -37.27
N LYS A 291 9.17 4.17 -36.65
CA LYS A 291 9.47 3.60 -35.34
C LYS A 291 8.61 4.20 -34.23
N ILE A 292 8.42 5.52 -34.24
CA ILE A 292 7.53 6.21 -33.27
C ILE A 292 6.10 5.71 -33.42
N ALA A 293 5.60 5.57 -34.67
CA ALA A 293 4.27 5.04 -34.94
C ALA A 293 4.10 3.59 -34.46
N SER A 294 5.17 2.76 -34.55
CA SER A 294 5.18 1.41 -34.04
C SER A 294 5.04 1.38 -32.50
N VAL A 295 5.77 2.26 -31.80
CA VAL A 295 5.65 2.39 -30.33
C VAL A 295 4.23 2.81 -29.93
N PHE A 296 3.64 3.76 -30.66
CA PHE A 296 2.23 4.14 -30.44
C PHE A 296 1.28 2.95 -30.61
N GLY A 297 1.49 2.14 -31.66
CA GLY A 297 0.72 0.91 -31.90
C GLY A 297 0.83 -0.08 -30.75
N MET A 298 2.04 -0.28 -30.21
CA MET A 298 2.28 -1.16 -29.05
C MET A 298 1.52 -0.69 -27.82
N PHE A 299 1.64 0.58 -27.44
CA PHE A 299 0.91 1.11 -26.27
C PHE A 299 -0.61 1.10 -26.46
N LYS A 300 -1.10 1.38 -27.67
CA LYS A 300 -2.53 1.30 -28.00
C LYS A 300 -3.07 -0.13 -27.85
N GLN A 301 -2.30 -1.12 -28.25
CA GLN A 301 -2.67 -2.54 -28.12
C GLN A 301 -2.66 -3.01 -26.67
N LYS A 302 -1.61 -2.67 -25.91
CA LYS A 302 -1.45 -3.08 -24.50
C LYS A 302 -2.38 -2.31 -23.58
N ASN A 303 -2.53 -1.00 -23.78
CA ASN A 303 -3.37 -0.09 -22.95
C ASN A 303 -3.23 -0.30 -21.45
N ASN A 304 -2.01 -0.59 -20.99
CA ASN A 304 -1.71 -1.00 -19.62
C ASN A 304 -0.68 -0.10 -18.92
N LEU A 305 -0.55 1.16 -19.33
CA LEU A 305 0.30 2.16 -18.68
C LEU A 305 -0.55 3.35 -18.26
N TYR A 306 -0.51 3.67 -16.96
CA TYR A 306 -1.19 4.82 -16.35
C TYR A 306 -0.16 5.76 -15.77
N ILE A 307 -0.27 7.05 -16.06
CA ILE A 307 0.63 8.09 -15.55
C ILE A 307 -0.23 9.14 -14.84
N ASP A 308 0.13 9.44 -13.60
CA ASP A 308 -0.42 10.52 -12.80
C ASP A 308 0.70 11.51 -12.49
N ASP A 309 0.59 12.74 -13.00
CA ASP A 309 1.58 13.80 -12.83
C ASP A 309 1.13 14.89 -11.85
N SER A 310 0.21 14.53 -10.94
CA SER A 310 -0.23 15.43 -9.89
C SER A 310 0.89 15.70 -8.89
N SER A 311 1.21 16.97 -8.63
CA SER A 311 2.25 17.37 -7.69
C SER A 311 1.79 17.32 -6.22
N GLY A 312 2.72 17.03 -5.31
CA GLY A 312 2.50 17.14 -3.87
C GLY A 312 1.47 16.17 -3.29
N LEU A 313 1.35 14.98 -3.89
CA LEU A 313 0.46 13.92 -3.41
C LEU A 313 0.80 13.49 -1.98
N THR A 314 -0.23 13.28 -1.18
CA THR A 314 -0.12 12.61 0.12
C THR A 314 -0.11 11.08 -0.07
N PRO A 315 0.44 10.31 0.90
CA PRO A 315 0.35 8.85 0.86
C PRO A 315 -1.09 8.32 0.75
N THR A 316 -2.04 9.00 1.38
CA THR A 316 -3.46 8.64 1.33
C THR A 316 -4.04 8.84 -0.07
N GLU A 317 -3.80 9.99 -0.71
CA GLU A 317 -4.24 10.24 -2.08
C GLU A 317 -3.63 9.23 -3.08
N LEU A 318 -2.33 8.97 -2.96
CA LEU A 318 -1.62 7.99 -3.80
C LEU A 318 -2.24 6.59 -3.64
N ARG A 319 -2.48 6.16 -2.40
CA ARG A 319 -3.11 4.87 -2.07
C ARG A 319 -4.53 4.76 -2.65
N SER A 320 -5.33 5.81 -2.52
CA SER A 320 -6.69 5.88 -3.08
C SER A 320 -6.71 5.71 -4.60
N ARG A 321 -5.82 6.46 -5.30
CA ARG A 321 -5.68 6.36 -6.75
C ARG A 321 -5.18 5.00 -7.21
N ALA A 322 -4.17 4.44 -6.52
CA ALA A 322 -3.64 3.11 -6.81
C ALA A 322 -4.70 2.03 -6.65
N ARG A 323 -5.49 2.07 -5.57
CA ARG A 323 -6.62 1.16 -5.35
C ARG A 323 -7.70 1.27 -6.42
N ARG A 324 -7.98 2.48 -6.91
CA ARG A 324 -8.95 2.68 -8.00
C ARG A 324 -8.48 1.97 -9.26
N VAL A 325 -7.25 2.23 -9.71
CA VAL A 325 -6.70 1.61 -10.92
C VAL A 325 -6.60 0.08 -10.74
N TYR A 326 -6.21 -0.40 -9.55
CA TYR A 326 -6.17 -1.82 -9.22
C TYR A 326 -7.54 -2.50 -9.39
N ARG A 327 -8.61 -1.88 -8.87
CA ARG A 327 -9.97 -2.44 -8.95
C ARG A 327 -10.53 -2.40 -10.37
N GLU A 328 -10.29 -1.33 -11.11
CA GLU A 328 -10.77 -1.15 -12.49
C GLU A 328 -10.14 -2.17 -13.45
N ASN A 329 -8.92 -2.66 -13.13
CA ASN A 329 -8.14 -3.56 -14.01
C ASN A 329 -7.89 -4.95 -13.41
N ASN A 330 -8.54 -5.34 -12.32
CA ASN A 330 -8.33 -6.61 -11.61
C ASN A 330 -6.86 -6.86 -11.23
N GLY A 331 -6.15 -5.84 -10.82
CA GLY A 331 -4.76 -5.91 -10.38
C GLY A 331 -3.85 -4.88 -11.03
N LEU A 332 -2.62 -4.84 -10.55
CA LEU A 332 -1.51 -4.04 -11.09
C LEU A 332 -0.28 -4.94 -11.26
N SER A 333 0.59 -4.60 -12.19
CA SER A 333 1.90 -5.21 -12.34
C SER A 333 2.93 -4.56 -11.43
N MET A 334 2.97 -3.23 -11.42
CA MET A 334 3.94 -2.45 -10.67
C MET A 334 3.40 -1.04 -10.40
N ILE A 335 3.83 -0.44 -9.29
CA ILE A 335 3.64 0.98 -9.00
C ILE A 335 5.02 1.65 -8.97
N MET A 336 5.17 2.81 -9.62
CA MET A 336 6.37 3.62 -9.59
C MET A 336 6.07 5.02 -9.07
N VAL A 337 6.96 5.58 -8.23
CA VAL A 337 6.84 6.92 -7.63
C VAL A 337 8.13 7.71 -7.86
N ASP A 338 8.08 8.79 -8.67
CA ASP A 338 9.21 9.69 -8.94
C ASP A 338 8.94 11.08 -8.37
N TYR A 339 9.56 11.49 -7.28
CA TYR A 339 10.35 10.81 -6.28
C TYR A 339 9.78 11.10 -4.88
N LEU A 340 10.02 10.22 -3.92
CA LEU A 340 9.32 10.23 -2.62
C LEU A 340 9.53 11.53 -1.80
N GLN A 341 10.64 12.26 -1.98
CA GLN A 341 10.85 13.53 -1.30
C GLN A 341 9.94 14.68 -1.80
N LEU A 342 9.18 14.51 -2.88
CA LEU A 342 8.15 15.47 -3.32
C LEU A 342 6.77 15.17 -2.76
N MET A 343 6.59 14.01 -2.14
CA MET A 343 5.37 13.71 -1.40
C MET A 343 5.27 14.56 -0.13
N ARG A 344 4.05 14.71 0.36
CA ARG A 344 3.74 15.47 1.57
C ARG A 344 3.01 14.59 2.58
N ALA A 345 3.43 14.68 3.86
CA ALA A 345 2.69 14.13 4.98
C ALA A 345 2.37 15.26 5.97
N PRO A 346 1.25 15.98 5.79
CA PRO A 346 0.95 17.24 6.52
C PRO A 346 0.99 17.09 8.04
N ALA A 347 0.70 15.90 8.58
CA ALA A 347 0.77 15.63 10.01
C ALA A 347 2.20 15.73 10.59
N PHE A 348 3.24 15.69 9.75
CA PHE A 348 4.65 15.69 10.13
C PHE A 348 5.45 16.78 9.41
N SER A 349 4.79 17.84 8.90
CA SER A 349 5.41 18.91 8.11
C SER A 349 6.57 19.64 8.81
N ASP A 350 6.57 19.66 10.15
CA ASP A 350 7.59 20.33 10.96
C ASP A 350 8.88 19.51 11.10
N ASN A 351 8.87 18.23 10.74
CA ASN A 351 10.03 17.36 10.83
C ASN A 351 10.17 16.46 9.59
N ARG A 352 11.07 16.86 8.71
CA ARG A 352 11.30 16.20 7.43
C ARG A 352 11.66 14.71 7.56
N THR A 353 12.41 14.34 8.59
CA THR A 353 12.78 12.93 8.83
C THR A 353 11.56 12.09 9.19
N LEU A 354 10.65 12.61 10.03
CA LEU A 354 9.40 11.92 10.36
C LEU A 354 8.46 11.85 9.16
N GLU A 355 8.41 12.92 8.36
CA GLU A 355 7.60 12.96 7.14
C GLU A 355 8.04 11.87 6.16
N ILE A 356 9.33 11.74 5.89
CA ILE A 356 9.88 10.70 5.02
C ILE A 356 9.66 9.29 5.60
N ALA A 357 9.76 9.13 6.92
CA ALA A 357 9.49 7.86 7.58
C ALA A 357 8.03 7.42 7.41
N GLU A 358 7.09 8.36 7.52
CA GLU A 358 5.68 8.08 7.31
C GLU A 358 5.38 7.72 5.84
N ILE A 359 5.95 8.45 4.90
CA ILE A 359 5.83 8.18 3.47
C ILE A 359 6.35 6.77 3.16
N SER A 360 7.55 6.42 3.65
CA SER A 360 8.17 5.11 3.44
C SER A 360 7.30 3.97 3.97
N ARG A 361 6.82 4.08 5.22
CA ARG A 361 5.92 3.08 5.82
C ARG A 361 4.62 2.93 5.04
N SER A 362 4.04 4.04 4.61
CA SER A 362 2.81 4.04 3.83
C SER A 362 2.97 3.37 2.47
N LEU A 363 4.10 3.60 1.78
CA LEU A 363 4.42 2.92 0.52
C LEU A 363 4.66 1.42 0.73
N LYS A 364 5.34 1.02 1.82
CA LYS A 364 5.49 -0.40 2.16
C LYS A 364 4.15 -1.06 2.49
N ALA A 365 3.29 -0.37 3.23
CA ALA A 365 1.94 -0.85 3.52
C ALA A 365 1.12 -1.03 2.22
N LEU A 366 1.21 -0.08 1.29
CA LEU A 366 0.55 -0.16 -0.02
C LEU A 366 1.04 -1.36 -0.84
N ALA A 367 2.37 -1.59 -0.87
CA ALA A 367 2.94 -2.75 -1.56
C ALA A 367 2.39 -4.07 -1.03
N LYS A 368 2.30 -4.20 0.31
CA LYS A 368 1.74 -5.39 0.97
C LYS A 368 0.24 -5.56 0.73
N GLU A 369 -0.51 -4.46 0.79
CA GLU A 369 -1.96 -4.45 0.63
C GLU A 369 -2.40 -4.88 -0.76
N LEU A 370 -1.74 -4.36 -1.80
CA LEU A 370 -2.09 -4.66 -3.19
C LEU A 370 -1.33 -5.88 -3.73
N GLU A 371 -0.38 -6.44 -2.96
CA GLU A 371 0.52 -7.51 -3.39
C GLU A 371 1.26 -7.17 -4.69
N VAL A 372 1.75 -5.92 -4.79
CA VAL A 372 2.40 -5.36 -5.98
C VAL A 372 3.75 -4.77 -5.60
N PRO A 373 4.82 -4.92 -6.42
CA PRO A 373 6.06 -4.20 -6.19
C PRO A 373 5.84 -2.69 -6.31
N VAL A 374 6.34 -1.93 -5.32
CA VAL A 374 6.35 -0.46 -5.33
C VAL A 374 7.78 0.01 -5.49
N VAL A 375 8.08 0.62 -6.63
CA VAL A 375 9.41 1.22 -6.92
C VAL A 375 9.33 2.71 -6.59
N ALA A 376 10.07 3.15 -5.59
CA ALA A 376 10.14 4.56 -5.20
C ALA A 376 11.54 5.12 -5.47
N LEU A 377 11.58 6.27 -6.14
CA LEU A 377 12.82 6.95 -6.43
C LEU A 377 13.25 7.84 -5.28
N SER A 378 14.54 7.91 -5.01
CA SER A 378 15.12 8.72 -3.94
C SER A 378 16.35 9.47 -4.43
N GLN A 379 16.55 10.69 -3.91
CA GLN A 379 17.75 11.46 -4.16
C GLN A 379 18.76 11.26 -3.04
N LEU A 380 20.03 11.03 -3.41
CA LEU A 380 21.12 10.86 -2.45
C LEU A 380 21.65 12.18 -1.89
N ASN A 381 22.28 12.10 -0.71
CA ASN A 381 22.94 13.25 -0.07
C ASN A 381 24.14 13.73 -0.91
N ARG A 382 24.41 15.04 -0.86
CA ARG A 382 25.56 15.64 -1.56
C ARG A 382 26.93 15.28 -0.95
N THR A 383 26.96 14.88 0.31
CA THR A 383 28.21 14.46 1.00
C THR A 383 28.94 13.33 0.32
N LEU A 384 28.24 12.47 -0.42
CA LEU A 384 28.78 11.44 -1.28
C LEU A 384 29.89 11.99 -2.24
N GLU A 385 29.70 13.20 -2.80
CA GLU A 385 30.59 13.80 -3.79
C GLU A 385 31.95 14.22 -3.21
N GLN A 386 32.05 14.28 -1.87
CA GLN A 386 33.30 14.64 -1.15
C GLN A 386 34.19 13.42 -0.89
N ARG A 387 33.68 12.19 -1.11
CA ARG A 387 34.47 10.96 -0.91
C ARG A 387 35.38 10.68 -2.09
N ALA A 388 36.48 9.97 -1.83
CA ALA A 388 37.38 9.49 -2.89
C ALA A 388 36.66 8.47 -3.79
N ASP A 389 36.01 7.46 -3.21
CA ASP A 389 35.08 6.59 -3.92
C ASP A 389 33.66 7.16 -3.81
N LYS A 390 33.13 7.60 -4.95
CA LYS A 390 31.80 8.22 -5.07
C LYS A 390 30.71 7.18 -5.35
N ARG A 391 30.98 5.88 -5.20
CA ARG A 391 29.95 4.86 -5.26
C ARG A 391 29.03 4.99 -4.06
N PRO A 392 27.72 5.02 -4.27
CA PRO A 392 26.74 5.16 -3.19
C PRO A 392 26.73 3.96 -2.24
N VAL A 393 26.42 4.26 -0.96
CA VAL A 393 26.18 3.28 0.10
C VAL A 393 24.89 3.65 0.84
N ASN A 394 24.33 2.75 1.66
CA ASN A 394 23.03 2.98 2.33
C ASN A 394 22.99 4.25 3.16
N SER A 395 24.10 4.63 3.83
CA SER A 395 24.18 5.87 4.62
C SER A 395 24.05 7.17 3.79
N ASP A 396 24.13 7.08 2.45
CA ASP A 396 23.96 8.24 1.57
C ASP A 396 22.48 8.54 1.25
N LEU A 397 21.57 7.66 1.65
CA LEU A 397 20.13 7.92 1.58
C LEU A 397 19.82 9.09 2.51
N ARG A 398 19.33 10.21 1.96
CA ARG A 398 19.08 11.46 2.67
C ARG A 398 17.91 11.33 3.64
N GLU A 399 18.11 11.77 4.90
CA GLU A 399 17.06 11.88 5.94
C GLU A 399 16.35 10.57 6.30
N SER A 400 17.00 9.40 6.13
CA SER A 400 16.23 8.17 5.98
C SER A 400 16.84 6.87 6.52
N GLY A 401 17.18 6.84 7.80
CA GLY A 401 17.32 5.55 8.48
C GLY A 401 16.05 4.68 8.36
N SER A 402 14.89 5.34 8.24
CA SER A 402 13.59 4.67 8.04
C SER A 402 13.43 4.04 6.65
N ILE A 403 13.82 4.72 5.55
CA ILE A 403 13.78 4.12 4.21
C ILE A 403 14.64 2.85 4.17
N GLU A 404 15.83 2.89 4.78
CA GLU A 404 16.69 1.72 4.84
C GLU A 404 16.03 0.56 5.61
N GLN A 405 15.28 0.85 6.68
CA GLN A 405 14.57 -0.18 7.45
C GLN A 405 13.39 -0.78 6.67
N ASP A 406 12.56 0.07 6.07
CA ASP A 406 11.30 -0.32 5.43
C ASP A 406 11.51 -1.02 4.06
N ALA A 407 12.53 -0.59 3.29
CA ALA A 407 12.80 -1.13 1.97
C ALA A 407 13.26 -2.61 2.02
N ASP A 408 12.78 -3.40 1.07
CA ASP A 408 13.20 -4.79 0.87
C ASP A 408 14.39 -4.89 -0.08
N LEU A 409 14.43 -4.00 -1.09
CA LEU A 409 15.50 -3.89 -2.07
C LEU A 409 15.92 -2.42 -2.21
N ILE A 410 17.22 -2.14 -2.12
CA ILE A 410 17.79 -0.82 -2.37
C ILE A 410 18.83 -0.94 -3.48
N MET A 411 18.60 -0.19 -4.54
CA MET A 411 19.48 -0.11 -5.70
C MET A 411 20.01 1.31 -5.88
N PHE A 412 21.31 1.43 -6.09
CA PHE A 412 21.95 2.69 -6.41
C PHE A 412 22.44 2.69 -7.86
N ILE A 413 22.34 3.83 -8.51
CA ILE A 413 22.89 4.03 -9.86
C ILE A 413 24.15 4.86 -9.75
N TYR A 414 25.24 4.35 -10.32
CA TYR A 414 26.53 5.02 -10.41
C TYR A 414 27.04 4.96 -11.86
N ARG A 415 27.55 6.09 -12.34
CA ARG A 415 28.21 6.21 -13.64
C ARG A 415 29.52 6.93 -13.43
N ASP A 416 30.63 6.24 -13.67
CA ASP A 416 31.98 6.79 -13.45
C ASP A 416 32.26 7.99 -14.36
N GLU A 417 31.80 7.95 -15.60
CA GLU A 417 31.97 9.03 -16.59
C GLU A 417 31.39 10.39 -16.17
N VAL A 418 30.44 10.43 -15.21
CA VAL A 418 29.86 11.68 -14.69
C VAL A 418 30.84 12.42 -13.77
N TYR A 419 31.75 11.69 -13.14
CA TYR A 419 32.75 12.23 -12.22
C TYR A 419 34.18 12.21 -12.78
N ASN A 420 34.42 11.40 -13.81
CA ASN A 420 35.74 11.18 -14.42
C ASN A 420 35.63 11.23 -15.94
N ASP A 421 36.01 12.36 -16.53
CA ASP A 421 36.00 12.56 -18.00
C ASP A 421 36.85 11.53 -18.75
N ASN A 422 37.88 10.99 -18.10
CA ASN A 422 38.78 9.98 -18.62
C ASN A 422 38.44 8.53 -18.20
N SER A 423 37.18 8.31 -17.81
CA SER A 423 36.71 6.99 -17.42
C SER A 423 36.90 5.96 -18.54
N GLU A 424 37.41 4.78 -18.19
CA GLU A 424 37.43 3.62 -19.06
C GLU A 424 36.06 2.98 -19.26
N ASP A 425 35.11 3.25 -18.33
CA ASP A 425 33.76 2.74 -18.32
C ASP A 425 32.74 3.75 -18.94
N LYS A 426 33.12 4.42 -20.05
CA LYS A 426 32.21 5.32 -20.75
C LYS A 426 30.99 4.57 -21.29
N GLY A 427 29.78 5.12 -21.08
CA GLY A 427 28.54 4.48 -21.48
C GLY A 427 28.13 3.27 -20.62
N VAL A 428 28.80 3.07 -19.49
CA VAL A 428 28.48 1.99 -18.53
C VAL A 428 27.91 2.58 -17.26
N ALA A 429 26.85 1.96 -16.76
CA ALA A 429 26.27 2.27 -15.46
C ALA A 429 26.38 1.04 -14.54
N GLU A 430 26.73 1.28 -13.30
CA GLU A 430 26.68 0.27 -12.23
C GLU A 430 25.36 0.40 -11.48
N ILE A 431 24.60 -0.68 -11.43
CA ILE A 431 23.45 -0.82 -10.53
C ILE A 431 23.95 -1.57 -9.29
N ILE A 432 24.08 -0.84 -8.18
CA ILE A 432 24.64 -1.35 -6.93
C ILE A 432 23.47 -1.75 -6.02
N ILE A 433 23.35 -3.03 -5.73
CA ILE A 433 22.37 -3.55 -4.77
C ILE A 433 22.97 -3.38 -3.37
N GLY A 434 22.53 -2.36 -2.64
CA GLY A 434 23.02 -2.04 -1.30
C GLY A 434 22.28 -2.77 -0.19
N LYS A 435 21.03 -3.17 -0.45
CA LYS A 435 20.22 -3.99 0.46
C LYS A 435 19.33 -4.91 -0.37
N GLN A 436 19.20 -6.15 0.06
CA GLN A 436 18.23 -7.12 -0.46
C GLN A 436 17.87 -8.11 0.65
N ARG A 437 16.57 -8.21 0.97
CA ARG A 437 16.12 -9.14 2.03
C ARG A 437 16.16 -10.60 1.59
N ASN A 438 15.84 -10.84 0.32
CA ASN A 438 15.62 -12.18 -0.21
C ASN A 438 16.69 -12.60 -1.24
N GLY A 439 17.89 -12.00 -1.18
CA GLY A 439 18.95 -12.34 -2.13
C GLY A 439 20.28 -11.66 -1.82
N PRO A 440 21.31 -11.85 -2.67
CA PRO A 440 22.63 -11.30 -2.45
C PRO A 440 22.71 -9.82 -2.82
N ILE A 441 23.50 -9.07 -2.05
CA ILE A 441 23.96 -7.75 -2.46
C ILE A 441 25.05 -7.88 -3.55
N GLY A 442 25.30 -6.80 -4.27
CA GLY A 442 26.36 -6.79 -5.28
C GLY A 442 26.15 -5.73 -6.34
N ARG A 443 26.80 -5.90 -7.49
CA ARG A 443 26.74 -4.94 -8.60
C ARG A 443 26.33 -5.65 -9.87
N VAL A 444 25.63 -4.90 -10.72
CA VAL A 444 25.26 -5.28 -12.09
C VAL A 444 25.71 -4.14 -13.01
N ARG A 445 26.36 -4.45 -14.11
CA ARG A 445 26.78 -3.47 -15.10
C ARG A 445 25.79 -3.46 -16.27
N LEU A 446 25.31 -2.27 -16.63
CA LEU A 446 24.41 -2.05 -17.76
C LEU A 446 25.03 -1.05 -18.73
N ALA A 447 24.70 -1.18 -20.01
CA ALA A 447 25.01 -0.14 -20.98
C ALA A 447 24.04 1.03 -20.78
N PHE A 448 24.54 2.25 -20.78
CA PHE A 448 23.73 3.47 -20.72
C PHE A 448 23.89 4.27 -22.02
N ASN A 449 22.78 4.53 -22.68
CA ASN A 449 22.71 5.40 -23.83
C ASN A 449 21.86 6.63 -23.54
N GLY A 450 22.52 7.75 -23.23
CA GLY A 450 21.86 9.00 -22.88
C GLY A 450 21.07 9.60 -24.04
N GLN A 451 21.50 9.37 -25.30
CA GLN A 451 20.84 9.86 -26.51
C GLN A 451 19.42 9.31 -26.64
N PHE A 452 19.23 8.05 -26.28
CA PHE A 452 17.92 7.37 -26.34
C PHE A 452 17.22 7.29 -24.97
N SER A 453 17.77 7.88 -23.92
CA SER A 453 17.27 7.71 -22.54
C SER A 453 17.07 6.24 -22.18
N ARG A 454 18.09 5.41 -22.38
CA ARG A 454 17.96 3.96 -22.27
C ARG A 454 19.13 3.28 -21.58
N PHE A 455 18.78 2.31 -20.72
CA PHE A 455 19.67 1.27 -20.24
C PHE A 455 19.42 -0.01 -21.04
N ASP A 456 20.48 -0.70 -21.39
CA ASP A 456 20.45 -2.01 -22.06
C ASP A 456 21.36 -3.00 -21.33
N ASN A 457 21.15 -4.30 -21.55
CA ASN A 457 22.06 -5.33 -21.08
C ASN A 457 23.43 -5.14 -21.73
N LEU A 458 24.50 -5.25 -20.96
CA LEU A 458 25.85 -5.28 -21.51
C LEU A 458 26.02 -6.59 -22.28
N ALA A 459 26.51 -6.51 -23.50
CA ALA A 459 26.92 -7.70 -24.22
C ALA A 459 28.05 -8.37 -23.47
N GLU A 460 27.94 -9.67 -23.16
CA GLU A 460 29.06 -10.45 -22.64
C GLU A 460 30.22 -10.32 -23.63
N GLN A 461 31.35 -9.76 -23.18
CA GLN A 461 32.61 -9.95 -23.89
C GLN A 461 32.89 -11.45 -23.82
N ARG A 462 32.61 -12.18 -24.92
CA ARG A 462 33.13 -13.51 -25.10
C ARG A 462 34.66 -13.34 -25.06
N GLU A 463 35.29 -13.68 -23.96
CA GLU A 463 36.72 -13.99 -23.94
C GLU A 463 36.93 -15.11 -24.95
N TYR A 464 37.44 -14.78 -26.13
CA TYR A 464 38.08 -15.75 -26.98
C TYR A 464 39.28 -16.27 -26.19
N ARG A 465 39.07 -17.37 -25.44
CA ARG A 465 40.21 -18.20 -25.08
C ARG A 465 40.72 -18.79 -26.40
N ASP A 466 41.79 -18.19 -26.90
CA ASP A 466 42.67 -18.84 -27.85
C ASP A 466 43.30 -20.04 -27.11
N ASP A 467 42.66 -21.19 -27.23
CA ASP A 467 43.32 -22.46 -26.89
C ASP A 467 44.30 -22.75 -27.99
N TYR A 468 45.60 -22.42 -27.75
CA TYR A 468 46.75 -22.97 -28.43
C TYR A 468 47.30 -24.15 -27.63
#